data_0480f0242cf04adce2424199788d06f5
#
_entry.id   0480f0242cf04adce2424199788d06f5
#
_cell.length_a   1.000
_cell.length_b   1.000
_cell.length_c   1.000
_cell.angle_alpha   90.00
_cell.angle_beta   90.00
_cell.angle_gamma   90.00
#
_symmetry.space_group_name_H-M   'P 1'
#
loop_
_entity.id
_entity.type
_entity.pdbx_description
1 polymer ?
#
loop_
_entity_poly.entity_id
_entity_poly.type
_entity_poly.pdbx_seq_one_letter_code
_entity_poly.pdbx_strand_id
1 'polypeptide(L)'
;MKRLLGIIKKEDSEQLFVNSGSFVGLVDNSQSKEFKAYKWQKELFESKEPKDELFNFRLGPSSGALLESVTFNIFTYGERIKEVYIDNSYKSRSIEKLMIKKDVFEGLRLAEQICTSFAFSHSCAYSKAIENAFNIQPSYKTKIMRLIFIETERIFNHIYVISRLADAAAQKVLANHLIYLFDEILENNKYLFKNRFLKNINSIGTIKYISLDQLKIFVNKLENIVNEFEKLYKFSLKSENYLDRLHNTGLLTIDDFEEFNFDGPAVKAMNFSLDTRSFEDLFDDFKPILEEGSDALSRMIVRAKEIFQSIDLIKKLLIKLQKNIDEKNKNISIDDDQQKRNAIALTESPSGTIYYYIELVGNKIDYVYVATPSFFLVKAMEKALIGQIFTDFTFTVESFGAFFSDAAK
;
A
#
# COMPACT_ATOMS: atom_id res chain seq x y z
N MET A 1 -10.52 15.95 -5.46
CA MET A 1 -9.55 16.03 -6.58
C MET A 1 -9.73 14.81 -7.48
N LYS A 2 -9.64 14.98 -8.82
CA LYS A 2 -9.76 13.86 -9.75
C LYS A 2 -8.40 13.19 -9.93
N ARG A 3 -8.34 11.85 -9.80
CA ARG A 3 -7.13 11.04 -9.94
C ARG A 3 -7.32 10.02 -11.07
N LEU A 4 -6.33 9.86 -11.92
CA LEU A 4 -6.28 8.78 -12.91
C LEU A 4 -5.58 7.56 -12.27
N LEU A 5 -6.33 6.48 -12.08
CA LEU A 5 -5.84 5.23 -11.47
C LEU A 5 -5.23 4.29 -12.51
N GLY A 6 -5.63 4.42 -13.77
CA GLY A 6 -5.08 3.61 -14.85
C GLY A 6 -5.78 3.80 -16.18
N ILE A 7 -5.15 3.26 -17.22
CA ILE A 7 -5.67 3.23 -18.59
C ILE A 7 -6.00 1.78 -18.92
N ILE A 8 -7.30 1.48 -19.07
CA ILE A 8 -7.80 0.14 -19.40
C ILE A 8 -7.94 0.05 -20.91
N LYS A 9 -7.13 -0.81 -21.54
CA LYS A 9 -7.17 -1.08 -22.98
C LYS A 9 -7.93 -2.37 -23.23
N LYS A 10 -8.97 -2.31 -24.07
CA LYS A 10 -9.69 -3.45 -24.65
C LYS A 10 -9.48 -3.43 -26.16
N GLU A 11 -9.80 -4.53 -26.85
CA GLU A 11 -9.54 -4.69 -28.29
C GLU A 11 -10.00 -3.48 -29.12
N ASP A 12 -11.16 -2.91 -28.82
CA ASP A 12 -11.75 -1.80 -29.59
C ASP A 12 -11.92 -0.48 -28.79
N SER A 13 -11.45 -0.40 -27.55
CA SER A 13 -11.68 0.78 -26.71
C SER A 13 -10.59 1.00 -25.67
N GLU A 14 -10.38 2.26 -25.35
CA GLU A 14 -9.54 2.70 -24.22
C GLU A 14 -10.43 3.47 -23.24
N GLN A 15 -10.48 3.02 -22.00
CA GLN A 15 -11.22 3.66 -20.91
C GLN A 15 -10.28 4.09 -19.81
N LEU A 16 -10.63 5.16 -19.09
CA LEU A 16 -9.87 5.67 -17.98
C LEU A 16 -10.47 5.19 -16.67
N PHE A 17 -9.68 4.55 -15.82
CA PHE A 17 -10.07 4.21 -14.46
C PHE A 17 -9.74 5.40 -13.55
N VAL A 18 -10.75 5.99 -12.93
CA VAL A 18 -10.63 7.27 -12.21
C VAL A 18 -11.21 7.21 -10.81
N ASN A 19 -10.68 8.07 -9.94
CA ASN A 19 -11.27 8.41 -8.65
C ASN A 19 -11.45 9.94 -8.59
N SER A 20 -12.68 10.40 -8.44
CA SER A 20 -13.03 11.84 -8.30
C SER A 20 -13.45 12.21 -6.86
N GLY A 21 -13.24 11.33 -5.90
CA GLY A 21 -13.69 11.49 -4.52
C GLY A 21 -15.12 10.97 -4.31
N SER A 22 -16.08 11.49 -5.03
CA SER A 22 -17.49 11.04 -4.99
C SER A 22 -17.78 9.84 -5.91
N PHE A 23 -16.90 9.52 -6.83
CA PHE A 23 -17.07 8.46 -7.82
C PHE A 23 -15.74 7.76 -8.09
N VAL A 24 -15.76 6.42 -8.07
CA VAL A 24 -14.67 5.57 -8.55
C VAL A 24 -15.22 4.68 -9.65
N GLY A 25 -14.64 4.76 -10.85
CA GLY A 25 -15.18 4.02 -11.97
C GLY A 25 -14.45 4.25 -13.29
N LEU A 26 -15.04 3.75 -14.37
CA LEU A 26 -14.54 3.92 -15.74
C LEU A 26 -15.19 5.13 -16.39
N VAL A 27 -14.41 5.92 -17.09
CA VAL A 27 -14.87 7.03 -17.93
C VAL A 27 -14.27 6.92 -19.33
N ASP A 28 -14.89 7.61 -20.27
CA ASP A 28 -14.43 7.62 -21.67
C ASP A 28 -13.08 8.34 -21.82
N ASN A 29 -12.25 7.87 -22.76
CA ASN A 29 -10.92 8.45 -23.03
C ASN A 29 -10.97 9.91 -23.52
N SER A 30 -12.11 10.42 -23.96
CA SER A 30 -12.28 11.83 -24.32
C SER A 30 -11.96 12.78 -23.15
N GLN A 31 -12.04 12.29 -21.91
CA GLN A 31 -11.68 13.04 -20.70
C GLN A 31 -10.17 13.01 -20.36
N SER A 32 -9.34 12.36 -21.19
CA SER A 32 -7.90 12.19 -20.91
C SER A 32 -7.16 13.52 -20.65
N LYS A 33 -7.58 14.60 -21.32
CA LYS A 33 -6.99 15.94 -21.17
C LYS A 33 -7.18 16.55 -19.77
N GLU A 34 -8.11 16.04 -18.97
CA GLU A 34 -8.34 16.49 -17.60
C GLU A 34 -7.32 15.95 -16.60
N PHE A 35 -6.50 14.96 -17.01
CA PHE A 35 -5.57 14.27 -16.13
C PHE A 35 -4.11 14.48 -16.55
N LYS A 36 -3.34 15.22 -15.76
CA LYS A 36 -1.87 15.39 -15.97
C LYS A 36 -1.17 14.02 -16.02
N ALA A 37 -1.65 13.06 -15.22
CA ALA A 37 -1.11 11.71 -15.15
C ALA A 37 -1.28 10.88 -16.44
N TYR A 38 -2.17 11.26 -17.35
CA TYR A 38 -2.43 10.48 -18.57
C TYR A 38 -1.18 10.32 -19.44
N LYS A 39 -0.40 11.38 -19.59
CA LYS A 39 0.79 11.36 -20.43
C LYS A 39 1.82 10.35 -19.95
N TRP A 40 2.25 10.44 -18.69
CA TRP A 40 3.28 9.53 -18.18
C TRP A 40 2.79 8.08 -18.07
N GLN A 41 1.50 7.85 -17.77
CA GLN A 41 0.94 6.49 -17.76
C GLN A 41 0.90 5.86 -19.16
N LYS A 42 0.79 6.65 -20.20
CA LYS A 42 0.83 6.17 -21.59
C LYS A 42 2.26 5.88 -22.05
N GLU A 43 3.23 6.70 -21.61
CA GLU A 43 4.65 6.63 -21.97
C GLU A 43 5.49 5.72 -21.04
N LEU A 44 4.86 4.96 -20.15
CA LEU A 44 5.52 4.14 -19.11
C LEU A 44 6.60 3.18 -19.64
N PHE A 45 6.49 2.78 -20.90
CA PHE A 45 7.37 1.79 -21.53
C PHE A 45 8.31 2.39 -22.57
N GLU A 46 8.34 3.70 -22.72
CA GLU A 46 9.28 4.36 -23.62
C GLU A 46 10.65 4.49 -22.91
N SER A 47 11.67 3.87 -23.48
CA SER A 47 13.05 4.05 -23.00
C SER A 47 13.51 5.47 -23.30
N LYS A 48 13.82 6.23 -22.26
CA LYS A 48 14.45 7.55 -22.42
C LYS A 48 15.96 7.36 -22.48
N GLU A 49 16.58 7.75 -23.60
CA GLU A 49 18.03 7.79 -23.70
C GLU A 49 18.59 8.99 -22.93
N PRO A 50 19.72 8.81 -22.21
CA PRO A 50 20.33 9.86 -21.44
C PRO A 50 20.91 10.95 -22.36
N LYS A 51 20.96 12.18 -21.85
CA LYS A 51 21.72 13.26 -22.51
C LYS A 51 23.22 13.01 -22.35
N ASP A 52 24.00 13.18 -23.41
CA ASP A 52 25.42 12.80 -23.53
C ASP A 52 26.37 13.43 -22.48
N GLU A 53 25.92 14.41 -21.70
CA GLU A 53 26.75 15.18 -20.76
C GLU A 53 26.65 14.69 -19.29
N LEU A 54 25.80 13.69 -18.98
CA LEU A 54 25.57 13.23 -17.62
C LEU A 54 26.24 11.87 -17.36
N PHE A 55 26.85 11.73 -16.18
CA PHE A 55 27.35 10.43 -15.74
C PHE A 55 26.17 9.53 -15.34
N ASN A 56 26.07 8.36 -15.93
CA ASN A 56 25.05 7.37 -15.61
C ASN A 56 25.59 6.38 -14.55
N PHE A 57 25.00 6.43 -13.36
CA PHE A 57 25.20 5.43 -12.31
C PHE A 57 24.03 4.47 -12.28
N ARG A 58 24.29 3.22 -12.66
CA ARG A 58 23.27 2.17 -12.64
C ARG A 58 23.40 1.32 -11.36
N LEU A 59 22.34 1.34 -10.53
CA LEU A 59 22.23 0.52 -9.33
C LEU A 59 21.17 -0.56 -9.52
N GLY A 60 21.54 -1.82 -9.36
CA GLY A 60 20.64 -2.97 -9.55
C GLY A 60 20.84 -3.67 -10.91
N PRO A 61 19.99 -4.66 -11.28
CA PRO A 61 18.81 -5.15 -10.55
C PRO A 61 19.14 -6.02 -9.32
N SER A 62 20.37 -6.49 -9.18
CA SER A 62 20.84 -7.24 -8.00
C SER A 62 21.90 -6.43 -7.29
N SER A 63 21.55 -5.87 -6.14
CA SER A 63 22.45 -5.08 -5.31
C SER A 63 22.18 -5.35 -3.84
N GLY A 64 23.25 -5.49 -3.04
CA GLY A 64 23.12 -5.66 -1.58
C GLY A 64 22.51 -4.47 -0.84
N ALA A 65 22.42 -3.31 -1.50
CA ALA A 65 21.77 -2.10 -0.96
C ALA A 65 20.24 -2.09 -1.17
N LEU A 66 19.72 -2.95 -2.05
CA LEU A 66 18.30 -2.99 -2.41
C LEU A 66 17.67 -4.29 -1.94
N LEU A 67 16.49 -4.18 -1.33
CA LEU A 67 15.73 -5.35 -0.85
C LEU A 67 15.04 -6.13 -1.97
N GLU A 68 14.68 -5.45 -3.04
CA GLU A 68 13.97 -6.04 -4.17
C GLU A 68 14.78 -5.84 -5.45
N SER A 69 14.57 -6.72 -6.43
CA SER A 69 15.23 -6.61 -7.74
C SER A 69 14.60 -5.43 -8.51
N VAL A 70 15.34 -4.34 -8.57
CA VAL A 70 14.96 -3.09 -9.23
C VAL A 70 16.20 -2.42 -9.76
N THR A 71 16.12 -1.73 -10.88
CA THR A 71 17.23 -0.93 -11.40
C THR A 71 16.91 0.55 -11.28
N PHE A 72 17.80 1.29 -10.65
CA PHE A 72 17.84 2.74 -10.67
C PHE A 72 18.90 3.18 -11.69
N ASN A 73 18.47 3.84 -12.74
CA ASN A 73 19.36 4.54 -13.65
C ASN A 73 19.42 6.00 -13.18
N ILE A 74 20.53 6.37 -12.55
CA ILE A 74 20.72 7.67 -11.89
C ILE A 74 21.71 8.47 -12.73
N PHE A 75 21.26 9.61 -13.23
CA PHE A 75 22.08 10.52 -14.01
C PHE A 75 22.50 11.70 -13.15
N THR A 76 23.82 11.88 -13.01
CA THR A 76 24.39 12.87 -12.10
C THR A 76 25.32 13.84 -12.82
N TYR A 77 25.38 15.05 -12.27
CA TYR A 77 26.47 16.00 -12.53
C TYR A 77 27.15 16.29 -11.19
N GLY A 78 28.35 15.73 -11.00
CA GLY A 78 28.98 15.67 -9.68
C GLY A 78 28.14 14.82 -8.71
N GLU A 79 27.91 15.34 -7.50
CA GLU A 79 27.13 14.65 -6.46
C GLU A 79 25.61 14.82 -6.61
N ARG A 80 25.16 15.75 -7.46
CA ARG A 80 23.72 16.04 -7.60
C ARG A 80 23.05 15.18 -8.64
N ILE A 81 21.95 14.58 -8.25
CA ILE A 81 21.08 13.80 -9.11
C ILE A 81 20.29 14.75 -10.02
N LYS A 82 20.37 14.53 -11.33
CA LYS A 82 19.69 15.34 -12.35
C LYS A 82 18.46 14.65 -12.92
N GLU A 83 18.58 13.36 -13.19
CA GLU A 83 17.49 12.54 -13.70
C GLU A 83 17.55 11.15 -13.03
N VAL A 84 16.42 10.50 -12.83
CA VAL A 84 16.32 9.15 -12.32
C VAL A 84 15.22 8.42 -13.06
N TYR A 85 15.50 7.18 -13.45
CA TYR A 85 14.50 6.25 -14.00
C TYR A 85 14.57 4.94 -13.23
N ILE A 86 13.42 4.51 -12.72
CA ILE A 86 13.30 3.30 -11.92
C ILE A 86 12.64 2.21 -12.78
N ASP A 87 13.40 1.15 -13.05
CA ASP A 87 12.89 -0.04 -13.73
C ASP A 87 12.62 -1.14 -12.71
N ASN A 88 11.36 -1.38 -12.40
CA ASN A 88 10.86 -2.40 -11.50
C ASN A 88 10.31 -3.64 -12.23
N SER A 89 10.49 -3.74 -13.54
CA SER A 89 9.97 -4.83 -14.38
C SER A 89 10.48 -6.22 -13.95
N TYR A 90 11.66 -6.29 -13.32
CA TYR A 90 12.23 -7.51 -12.76
C TYR A 90 11.35 -8.15 -11.66
N LYS A 91 10.44 -7.41 -11.07
CA LYS A 91 9.49 -7.91 -10.06
C LYS A 91 8.14 -8.26 -10.64
N SER A 92 7.91 -8.01 -11.93
CA SER A 92 6.65 -8.38 -12.57
C SER A 92 6.49 -9.90 -12.63
N ARG A 93 5.40 -10.36 -12.09
CA ARG A 93 4.97 -11.77 -12.12
C ARG A 93 3.69 -11.94 -12.93
N SER A 94 3.22 -10.85 -13.55
CA SER A 94 2.00 -10.81 -14.37
C SER A 94 0.79 -11.41 -13.64
N ILE A 95 0.62 -11.10 -12.35
CA ILE A 95 -0.43 -11.68 -11.51
C ILE A 95 -1.82 -11.42 -12.11
N GLU A 96 -2.07 -10.21 -12.64
CA GLU A 96 -3.33 -9.90 -13.31
C GLU A 96 -3.62 -10.87 -14.47
N LYS A 97 -2.61 -11.19 -15.29
CA LYS A 97 -2.75 -12.17 -16.38
C LYS A 97 -2.98 -13.59 -15.87
N LEU A 98 -2.32 -13.96 -14.77
CA LEU A 98 -2.50 -15.29 -14.15
C LEU A 98 -3.90 -15.47 -13.54
N MET A 99 -4.58 -14.38 -13.16
CA MET A 99 -5.94 -14.42 -12.65
C MET A 99 -6.97 -14.70 -13.74
N ILE A 100 -6.71 -14.36 -15.01
CA ILE A 100 -7.67 -14.52 -16.10
C ILE A 100 -8.08 -16.00 -16.27
N LYS A 101 -9.38 -16.25 -16.40
CA LYS A 101 -10.05 -17.56 -16.47
C LYS A 101 -9.95 -18.43 -15.20
N LYS A 102 -9.34 -17.92 -14.14
CA LYS A 102 -9.38 -18.56 -12.81
C LYS A 102 -10.73 -18.33 -12.15
N ASP A 103 -11.12 -19.26 -11.28
CA ASP A 103 -12.26 -19.01 -10.41
C ASP A 103 -11.94 -17.91 -9.37
N VAL A 104 -13.00 -17.32 -8.80
CA VAL A 104 -12.84 -16.18 -7.88
C VAL A 104 -12.08 -16.53 -6.60
N PHE A 105 -12.04 -17.79 -6.16
CA PHE A 105 -11.29 -18.21 -4.97
C PHE A 105 -9.79 -18.43 -5.30
N GLU A 106 -9.47 -18.94 -6.49
CA GLU A 106 -8.10 -18.99 -6.97
C GLU A 106 -7.54 -17.56 -7.18
N GLY A 107 -8.37 -16.66 -7.75
CA GLY A 107 -8.03 -15.24 -7.89
C GLY A 107 -7.69 -14.56 -6.57
N LEU A 108 -8.42 -14.87 -5.49
CA LEU A 108 -8.12 -14.36 -4.15
C LEU A 108 -6.73 -14.78 -3.67
N ARG A 109 -6.34 -16.03 -3.90
CA ARG A 109 -4.99 -16.52 -3.52
C ARG A 109 -3.90 -15.82 -4.32
N LEU A 110 -4.15 -15.51 -5.61
CA LEU A 110 -3.22 -14.76 -6.45
C LEU A 110 -3.12 -13.29 -6.00
N ALA A 111 -4.23 -12.66 -5.57
CA ALA A 111 -4.23 -11.32 -5.02
C ALA A 111 -3.29 -11.19 -3.82
N GLU A 112 -3.28 -12.16 -2.90
CA GLU A 112 -2.36 -12.20 -1.76
C GLU A 112 -0.87 -12.36 -2.15
N GLN A 113 -0.58 -12.72 -3.41
CA GLN A 113 0.79 -12.87 -3.90
C GLN A 113 1.33 -11.60 -4.57
N ILE A 114 0.52 -10.59 -4.84
CA ILE A 114 0.98 -9.33 -5.46
C ILE A 114 2.06 -8.68 -4.59
N CYS A 115 1.79 -8.51 -3.29
CA CYS A 115 2.78 -8.00 -2.36
C CYS A 115 2.61 -8.65 -0.99
N THR A 116 3.66 -9.26 -0.47
CA THR A 116 3.59 -9.91 0.86
C THR A 116 3.34 -8.91 1.98
N SER A 117 3.86 -7.69 1.86
CA SER A 117 3.69 -6.62 2.86
C SER A 117 2.28 -6.02 2.88
N PHE A 118 1.48 -6.24 1.83
CA PHE A 118 0.09 -5.79 1.69
C PHE A 118 -0.87 -6.95 1.36
N ALA A 119 -0.48 -8.18 1.69
CA ALA A 119 -1.22 -9.37 1.30
C ALA A 119 -2.66 -9.36 1.83
N PHE A 120 -2.87 -8.92 3.06
CA PHE A 120 -4.19 -8.85 3.66
C PHE A 120 -5.04 -7.72 3.06
N SER A 121 -4.46 -6.55 2.83
CA SER A 121 -5.13 -5.43 2.16
C SER A 121 -5.55 -5.80 0.73
N HIS A 122 -4.69 -6.48 -0.05
CA HIS A 122 -5.03 -7.01 -1.36
C HIS A 122 -6.18 -8.00 -1.30
N SER A 123 -6.13 -8.96 -0.35
CA SER A 123 -7.20 -9.95 -0.20
C SER A 123 -8.54 -9.30 0.17
N CYS A 124 -8.53 -8.24 0.99
CA CYS A 124 -9.73 -7.50 1.35
C CYS A 124 -10.29 -6.70 0.17
N ALA A 125 -9.46 -5.97 -0.58
CA ALA A 125 -9.90 -5.21 -1.75
C ALA A 125 -10.48 -6.14 -2.83
N TYR A 126 -9.80 -7.26 -3.11
CA TYR A 126 -10.29 -8.27 -4.04
C TYR A 126 -11.61 -8.89 -3.58
N SER A 127 -11.70 -9.34 -2.31
CA SER A 127 -12.93 -9.94 -1.79
C SER A 127 -14.10 -8.97 -1.83
N LYS A 128 -13.90 -7.69 -1.45
CA LYS A 128 -14.92 -6.64 -1.55
C LYS A 128 -15.41 -6.48 -3.02
N ALA A 129 -14.51 -6.57 -4.02
CA ALA A 129 -14.92 -6.49 -5.43
C ALA A 129 -15.82 -7.68 -5.84
N ILE A 130 -15.44 -8.90 -5.48
CA ILE A 130 -16.27 -10.08 -5.75
C ILE A 130 -17.60 -10.01 -4.99
N GLU A 131 -17.58 -9.61 -3.73
CA GLU A 131 -18.79 -9.42 -2.89
C GLU A 131 -19.74 -8.40 -3.54
N ASN A 132 -19.22 -7.29 -4.07
CA ASN A 132 -20.02 -6.31 -4.80
C ASN A 132 -20.63 -6.91 -6.09
N ALA A 133 -19.85 -7.69 -6.85
CA ALA A 133 -20.32 -8.32 -8.10
C ALA A 133 -21.45 -9.32 -7.88
N PHE A 134 -21.45 -10.03 -6.75
CA PHE A 134 -22.45 -11.05 -6.42
C PHE A 134 -23.46 -10.59 -5.36
N ASN A 135 -23.47 -9.33 -4.96
CA ASN A 135 -24.32 -8.77 -3.89
C ASN A 135 -24.21 -9.55 -2.57
N ILE A 136 -23.01 -10.07 -2.26
CA ILE A 136 -22.72 -10.78 -1.04
C ILE A 136 -22.51 -9.76 0.08
N GLN A 137 -23.24 -9.91 1.19
CA GLN A 137 -23.08 -9.06 2.37
C GLN A 137 -22.32 -9.82 3.45
N PRO A 138 -21.05 -9.48 3.74
CA PRO A 138 -20.30 -10.03 4.86
C PRO A 138 -20.98 -9.70 6.18
N SER A 139 -20.89 -10.63 7.15
CA SER A 139 -21.39 -10.38 8.49
C SER A 139 -20.68 -9.20 9.15
N TYR A 140 -21.35 -8.58 10.14
CA TYR A 140 -20.75 -7.49 10.92
C TYR A 140 -19.43 -7.92 11.58
N LYS A 141 -19.38 -9.15 12.09
CA LYS A 141 -18.19 -9.79 12.63
C LYS A 141 -17.05 -9.86 11.59
N THR A 142 -17.37 -10.30 10.37
CA THR A 142 -16.38 -10.38 9.27
C THR A 142 -15.80 -8.99 8.94
N LYS A 143 -16.65 -7.96 8.87
CA LYS A 143 -16.22 -6.58 8.59
C LYS A 143 -15.26 -6.08 9.68
N ILE A 144 -15.61 -6.24 10.97
CA ILE A 144 -14.75 -5.84 12.09
C ILE A 144 -13.41 -6.58 12.05
N MET A 145 -13.44 -7.91 11.87
CA MET A 145 -12.22 -8.72 11.85
C MET A 145 -11.27 -8.30 10.71
N ARG A 146 -11.82 -8.00 9.53
CA ARG A 146 -11.02 -7.48 8.41
C ARG A 146 -10.34 -6.17 8.77
N LEU A 147 -11.05 -5.22 9.39
CA LEU A 147 -10.47 -3.95 9.80
C LEU A 147 -9.38 -4.14 10.88
N ILE A 148 -9.58 -5.03 11.86
CA ILE A 148 -8.54 -5.36 12.86
C ILE A 148 -7.26 -5.82 12.17
N PHE A 149 -7.35 -6.69 11.16
CA PHE A 149 -6.14 -7.22 10.51
C PHE A 149 -5.54 -6.29 9.45
N ILE A 150 -6.34 -5.41 8.81
CA ILE A 150 -5.81 -4.32 7.98
C ILE A 150 -4.98 -3.37 8.86
N GLU A 151 -5.49 -2.97 10.03
CA GLU A 151 -4.75 -2.10 10.93
C GLU A 151 -3.54 -2.83 11.57
N THR A 152 -3.60 -4.14 11.78
CA THR A 152 -2.43 -4.94 12.18
C THR A 152 -1.36 -4.96 11.07
N GLU A 153 -1.77 -5.12 9.80
CA GLU A 153 -0.87 -5.02 8.64
C GLU A 153 -0.23 -3.63 8.55
N ARG A 154 -0.97 -2.57 8.83
CA ARG A 154 -0.46 -1.20 8.91
C ARG A 154 0.62 -1.05 9.97
N ILE A 155 0.39 -1.55 11.19
CA ILE A 155 1.36 -1.47 12.29
C ILE A 155 2.67 -2.14 11.90
N PHE A 156 2.65 -3.40 11.47
CA PHE A 156 3.91 -4.09 11.16
C PHE A 156 4.61 -3.49 9.94
N ASN A 157 3.87 -3.05 8.93
CA ASN A 157 4.44 -2.42 7.75
C ASN A 157 5.12 -1.08 8.10
N HIS A 158 4.46 -0.24 8.88
CA HIS A 158 5.04 1.05 9.27
C HIS A 158 6.29 0.88 10.13
N ILE A 159 6.29 -0.06 11.09
CA ILE A 159 7.50 -0.38 11.87
C ILE A 159 8.62 -0.84 10.93
N TYR A 160 8.32 -1.70 9.96
CA TYR A 160 9.29 -2.16 8.97
C TYR A 160 9.87 -1.01 8.14
N VAL A 161 9.03 -0.13 7.59
CA VAL A 161 9.48 1.03 6.79
C VAL A 161 10.34 1.98 7.63
N ILE A 162 9.94 2.28 8.87
CA ILE A 162 10.72 3.13 9.78
C ILE A 162 12.06 2.45 10.12
N SER A 163 12.11 1.12 10.28
CA SER A 163 13.36 0.39 10.51
C SER A 163 14.33 0.52 9.33
N ARG A 164 13.81 0.41 8.10
CA ARG A 164 14.58 0.56 6.87
C ARG A 164 15.13 1.99 6.72
N LEU A 165 14.28 2.98 7.02
CA LEU A 165 14.69 4.38 7.00
C LEU A 165 15.78 4.67 8.04
N ALA A 166 15.66 4.13 9.26
CA ALA A 166 16.68 4.25 10.30
C ALA A 166 17.99 3.58 9.87
N ASP A 167 17.91 2.39 9.25
CA ASP A 167 19.07 1.67 8.72
C ASP A 167 19.80 2.48 7.64
N ALA A 168 19.06 3.02 6.68
CA ALA A 168 19.57 3.88 5.62
C ALA A 168 20.25 5.14 6.16
N ALA A 169 19.69 5.74 7.22
CA ALA A 169 20.26 6.90 7.90
C ALA A 169 21.36 6.55 8.92
N ALA A 170 21.91 5.33 8.86
CA ALA A 170 22.97 4.81 9.73
C ALA A 170 22.62 4.71 11.24
N GLN A 171 21.33 4.68 11.58
CA GLN A 171 20.84 4.45 12.95
C GLN A 171 20.71 2.94 13.23
N LYS A 172 21.82 2.19 13.14
CA LYS A 172 21.81 0.71 13.15
C LYS A 172 21.19 0.10 14.41
N VAL A 173 21.42 0.69 15.58
CA VAL A 173 20.86 0.20 16.86
C VAL A 173 19.34 0.34 16.85
N LEU A 174 18.83 1.52 16.46
CA LEU A 174 17.40 1.78 16.33
C LEU A 174 16.77 0.83 15.29
N ALA A 175 17.39 0.71 14.11
CA ALA A 175 16.92 -0.15 13.04
C ALA A 175 16.78 -1.61 13.49
N ASN A 176 17.78 -2.16 14.19
CA ASN A 176 17.76 -3.53 14.68
C ASN A 176 16.67 -3.76 15.76
N HIS A 177 16.45 -2.81 16.66
CA HIS A 177 15.35 -2.92 17.61
C HIS A 177 13.98 -2.85 16.92
N LEU A 178 13.80 -1.99 15.92
CA LEU A 178 12.55 -1.91 15.16
C LEU A 178 12.30 -3.19 14.35
N ILE A 179 13.34 -3.79 13.74
CA ILE A 179 13.18 -5.06 13.01
C ILE A 179 12.83 -6.21 13.97
N TYR A 180 13.34 -6.18 15.21
CA TYR A 180 12.94 -7.12 16.25
C TYR A 180 11.44 -6.97 16.58
N LEU A 181 10.93 -5.75 16.78
CA LEU A 181 9.51 -5.52 17.03
C LEU A 181 8.63 -5.96 15.83
N PHE A 182 9.09 -5.71 14.62
CA PHE A 182 8.44 -6.21 13.40
C PHE A 182 8.33 -7.75 13.44
N ASP A 183 9.41 -8.45 13.76
CA ASP A 183 9.43 -9.91 13.84
C ASP A 183 8.49 -10.43 14.96
N GLU A 184 8.43 -9.76 16.10
CA GLU A 184 7.51 -10.07 17.20
C GLU A 184 6.03 -10.03 16.75
N ILE A 185 5.65 -9.04 15.92
CA ILE A 185 4.30 -8.97 15.37
C ILE A 185 4.06 -10.13 14.40
N LEU A 186 5.02 -10.47 13.56
CA LEU A 186 4.91 -11.58 12.62
C LEU A 186 4.79 -12.93 13.35
N GLU A 187 5.51 -13.13 14.47
CA GLU A 187 5.35 -14.33 15.30
C GLU A 187 4.00 -14.34 16.02
N ASN A 188 3.47 -13.19 16.45
CA ASN A 188 2.12 -13.08 17.00
C ASN A 188 1.06 -13.48 15.94
N ASN A 189 1.20 -13.02 14.70
CA ASN A 189 0.36 -13.44 13.56
C ASN A 189 0.43 -14.96 13.35
N LYS A 190 1.65 -15.51 13.31
CA LYS A 190 1.90 -16.95 13.12
C LYS A 190 1.30 -17.79 14.26
N TYR A 191 1.38 -17.33 15.50
CA TYR A 191 0.76 -17.99 16.62
C TYR A 191 -0.75 -18.16 16.42
N LEU A 192 -1.43 -17.08 15.95
CA LEU A 192 -2.88 -17.07 15.76
C LEU A 192 -3.31 -17.84 14.50
N PHE A 193 -2.60 -17.67 13.38
CA PHE A 193 -3.05 -18.11 12.06
C PHE A 193 -2.18 -19.17 11.39
N LYS A 194 -1.04 -19.53 11.95
CA LYS A 194 0.02 -20.32 11.32
C LYS A 194 0.60 -19.66 10.05
N ASN A 195 0.42 -18.34 9.93
CA ASN A 195 0.95 -17.53 8.84
C ASN A 195 1.45 -16.18 9.37
N ARG A 196 2.65 -15.76 8.97
CA ARG A 196 3.30 -14.54 9.45
C ARG A 196 2.68 -13.26 8.85
N PHE A 197 2.27 -13.32 7.58
CA PHE A 197 1.84 -12.19 6.76
C PHE A 197 0.33 -12.18 6.50
N LEU A 198 -0.47 -12.79 7.38
CA LEU A 198 -1.93 -12.79 7.33
C LEU A 198 -2.53 -13.35 6.02
N LYS A 199 -1.78 -14.20 5.28
CA LYS A 199 -2.27 -14.88 4.07
C LYS A 199 -3.21 -16.04 4.41
N ASN A 200 -4.16 -16.31 3.53
CA ASN A 200 -5.16 -17.38 3.66
C ASN A 200 -6.05 -17.25 4.92
N ILE A 201 -6.31 -16.02 5.37
CA ILE A 201 -7.16 -15.72 6.52
C ILE A 201 -8.50 -15.18 6.05
N ASN A 202 -8.46 -14.25 5.08
CA ASN A 202 -9.64 -13.67 4.48
C ASN A 202 -10.19 -14.59 3.38
N SER A 203 -11.50 -14.57 3.19
CA SER A 203 -12.20 -15.23 2.09
C SER A 203 -13.38 -14.36 1.65
N ILE A 204 -13.98 -14.69 0.51
CA ILE A 204 -15.15 -13.98 -0.01
C ILE A 204 -16.29 -14.16 0.97
N GLY A 205 -16.85 -13.04 1.46
CA GLY A 205 -17.95 -12.97 2.42
C GLY A 205 -17.66 -13.46 3.84
N THR A 206 -16.46 -13.96 4.11
CA THR A 206 -16.13 -14.52 5.42
C THR A 206 -14.64 -14.33 5.77
N ILE A 207 -14.28 -14.66 6.99
CA ILE A 207 -12.92 -14.67 7.49
C ILE A 207 -12.69 -15.88 8.38
N LYS A 208 -11.46 -16.38 8.48
CA LYS A 208 -11.10 -17.50 9.33
C LYS A 208 -11.58 -17.28 10.77
N TYR A 209 -12.23 -18.29 11.33
CA TYR A 209 -12.75 -18.22 12.70
C TYR A 209 -11.62 -18.07 13.72
N ILE A 210 -11.81 -17.17 14.66
CA ILE A 210 -10.97 -16.95 15.84
C ILE A 210 -11.90 -16.73 17.03
N SER A 211 -11.59 -17.34 18.17
CA SER A 211 -12.33 -17.07 19.41
C SER A 211 -12.00 -15.66 19.92
N LEU A 212 -12.96 -15.08 20.64
CA LEU A 212 -12.77 -13.74 21.21
C LEU A 212 -11.59 -13.69 22.20
N ASP A 213 -11.35 -14.77 22.96
CA ASP A 213 -10.25 -14.81 23.91
C ASP A 213 -8.89 -14.89 23.22
N GLN A 214 -8.78 -15.66 22.13
CA GLN A 214 -7.57 -15.66 21.30
C GLN A 214 -7.29 -14.27 20.71
N LEU A 215 -8.33 -13.59 20.24
CA LEU A 215 -8.19 -12.24 19.69
C LEU A 215 -7.78 -11.22 20.76
N LYS A 216 -8.33 -11.31 21.98
CA LYS A 216 -7.90 -10.46 23.11
C LYS A 216 -6.42 -10.65 23.44
N ILE A 217 -5.96 -11.91 23.52
CA ILE A 217 -4.54 -12.22 23.79
C ILE A 217 -3.67 -11.62 22.67
N PHE A 218 -4.09 -11.77 21.41
CA PHE A 218 -3.41 -11.24 20.25
C PHE A 218 -3.27 -9.70 20.32
N VAL A 219 -4.37 -8.99 20.59
CA VAL A 219 -4.41 -7.53 20.68
C VAL A 219 -3.57 -7.03 21.86
N ASN A 220 -3.62 -7.68 23.02
CA ASN A 220 -2.79 -7.30 24.17
C ASN A 220 -1.29 -7.42 23.87
N LYS A 221 -0.87 -8.48 23.17
CA LYS A 221 0.53 -8.60 22.73
C LYS A 221 0.92 -7.50 21.76
N LEU A 222 0.04 -7.20 20.79
CA LEU A 222 0.27 -6.13 19.81
C LEU A 222 0.39 -4.76 20.50
N GLU A 223 -0.46 -4.49 21.50
CA GLU A 223 -0.38 -3.26 22.31
C GLU A 223 0.96 -3.14 23.03
N ASN A 224 1.46 -4.22 23.64
CA ASN A 224 2.77 -4.20 24.29
C ASN A 224 3.91 -3.89 23.31
N ILE A 225 3.87 -4.45 22.10
CA ILE A 225 4.85 -4.16 21.05
C ILE A 225 4.78 -2.68 20.63
N VAL A 226 3.57 -2.12 20.50
CA VAL A 226 3.39 -0.70 20.16
C VAL A 226 3.90 0.20 21.29
N ASN A 227 3.74 -0.18 22.56
CA ASN A 227 4.30 0.55 23.70
C ASN A 227 5.84 0.55 23.69
N GLU A 228 6.48 -0.55 23.30
CA GLU A 228 7.94 -0.58 23.10
C GLU A 228 8.37 0.29 21.89
N PHE A 229 7.60 0.23 20.78
CA PHE A 229 7.83 1.14 19.65
C PHE A 229 7.76 2.61 20.08
N GLU A 230 6.81 3.00 20.93
CA GLU A 230 6.70 4.38 21.43
C GLU A 230 7.98 4.86 22.12
N LYS A 231 8.61 4.01 22.93
CA LYS A 231 9.88 4.33 23.60
C LYS A 231 11.01 4.57 22.58
N LEU A 232 11.11 3.70 21.59
CA LEU A 232 12.11 3.82 20.51
C LEU A 232 11.87 5.07 19.65
N TYR A 233 10.62 5.36 19.32
CA TYR A 233 10.23 6.54 18.57
C TYR A 233 10.57 7.83 19.34
N LYS A 234 10.19 7.92 20.62
CA LYS A 234 10.55 9.06 21.47
C LYS A 234 12.07 9.24 21.62
N PHE A 235 12.82 8.15 21.63
CA PHE A 235 14.29 8.20 21.64
C PHE A 235 14.84 8.71 20.30
N SER A 236 14.29 8.25 19.18
CA SER A 236 14.75 8.67 17.84
C SER A 236 14.56 10.17 17.61
N LEU A 237 13.50 10.76 18.15
CA LEU A 237 13.23 12.21 18.06
C LEU A 237 14.22 13.08 18.85
N LYS A 238 15.11 12.50 19.66
CA LYS A 238 16.19 13.21 20.35
C LYS A 238 17.51 13.22 19.57
N SER A 239 17.60 12.48 18.48
CA SER A 239 18.80 12.37 17.68
C SER A 239 18.81 13.45 16.59
N GLU A 240 19.40 14.60 16.88
CA GLU A 240 19.54 15.70 15.93
C GLU A 240 20.12 15.23 14.58
N ASN A 241 21.22 14.48 14.60
CA ASN A 241 21.84 13.89 13.41
C ASN A 241 20.89 13.04 12.56
N TYR A 242 19.95 12.35 13.21
CA TYR A 242 18.95 11.54 12.48
C TYR A 242 17.87 12.43 11.85
N LEU A 243 17.38 13.39 12.62
CA LEU A 243 16.34 14.31 12.15
C LEU A 243 16.85 15.19 11.02
N ASP A 244 18.07 15.73 11.12
CA ASP A 244 18.69 16.58 10.10
C ASP A 244 18.84 15.86 8.74
N ARG A 245 19.14 14.55 8.76
CA ARG A 245 19.21 13.74 7.52
C ARG A 245 17.87 13.58 6.83
N LEU A 246 16.77 13.59 7.59
CA LEU A 246 15.43 13.37 7.05
C LEU A 246 14.73 14.69 6.68
N HIS A 247 15.11 15.78 7.36
CA HIS A 247 14.53 17.09 7.15
C HIS A 247 14.92 17.67 5.80
N ASN A 248 13.93 18.22 5.09
CA ASN A 248 14.08 18.76 3.73
C ASN A 248 14.59 17.74 2.68
N THR A 249 14.53 16.45 2.97
CA THR A 249 15.01 15.40 2.07
C THR A 249 13.86 14.75 1.31
N GLY A 250 13.99 14.66 -0.01
CA GLY A 250 12.98 14.05 -0.88
C GLY A 250 11.65 14.79 -0.85
N LEU A 251 11.70 16.11 -0.98
CA LEU A 251 10.52 16.98 -1.01
C LEU A 251 9.65 16.70 -2.24
N LEU A 252 8.34 16.84 -2.05
CA LEU A 252 7.33 16.79 -3.10
C LEU A 252 6.48 18.07 -3.06
N THR A 253 5.99 18.48 -4.21
CA THR A 253 5.13 19.66 -4.38
C THR A 253 3.68 19.26 -4.70
N ILE A 254 2.77 20.24 -4.66
CA ILE A 254 1.38 20.06 -5.08
C ILE A 254 1.31 19.67 -6.57
N ASP A 255 2.18 20.26 -7.41
CA ASP A 255 2.23 19.92 -8.83
C ASP A 255 2.66 18.47 -9.05
N ASP A 256 3.61 17.95 -8.25
CA ASP A 256 4.02 16.54 -8.29
C ASP A 256 2.86 15.61 -7.89
N PHE A 257 2.07 16.01 -6.89
CA PHE A 257 0.89 15.25 -6.50
C PHE A 257 -0.17 15.22 -7.61
N GLU A 258 -0.42 16.35 -8.27
CA GLU A 258 -1.36 16.42 -9.39
C GLU A 258 -0.88 15.63 -10.61
N GLU A 259 0.43 15.59 -10.85
CA GLU A 259 1.04 14.87 -11.96
C GLU A 259 1.06 13.36 -11.72
N PHE A 260 1.50 12.90 -10.53
CA PHE A 260 1.75 11.47 -10.29
C PHE A 260 0.60 10.78 -9.55
N ASN A 261 -0.36 11.48 -8.96
CA ASN A 261 -1.55 10.93 -8.31
C ASN A 261 -1.28 9.96 -7.15
N PHE A 262 -0.14 10.07 -6.46
CA PHE A 262 0.19 9.22 -5.31
C PHE A 262 -0.73 9.49 -4.11
N ASP A 263 -0.75 8.58 -3.14
CA ASP A 263 -1.54 8.70 -1.91
C ASP A 263 -0.79 8.14 -0.69
N GLY A 264 -1.51 7.81 0.37
CA GLY A 264 -0.96 7.26 1.60
C GLY A 264 -0.12 8.24 2.41
N PRO A 265 0.90 7.77 3.15
CA PRO A 265 1.74 8.62 3.98
C PRO A 265 2.45 9.75 3.23
N ALA A 266 2.75 9.58 1.94
CA ALA A 266 3.41 10.61 1.15
C ALA A 266 2.53 11.86 0.98
N VAL A 267 1.26 11.69 0.66
CA VAL A 267 0.31 12.80 0.50
C VAL A 267 -0.13 13.38 1.83
N LYS A 268 -0.24 12.55 2.87
CA LYS A 268 -0.56 12.97 4.24
C LYS A 268 0.56 13.81 4.86
N ALA A 269 1.83 13.56 4.48
CA ALA A 269 2.97 14.40 4.83
C ALA A 269 2.96 15.79 4.17
N MET A 270 2.11 15.99 3.17
CA MET A 270 1.85 17.27 2.49
C MET A 270 0.58 17.97 3.00
N ASN A 271 0.02 17.55 4.12
CA ASN A 271 -1.23 18.06 4.72
C ASN A 271 -2.50 17.83 3.88
N PHE A 272 -2.53 16.78 3.03
CA PHE A 272 -3.74 16.42 2.30
C PHE A 272 -4.48 15.25 2.96
N SER A 273 -5.76 15.47 3.27
CA SER A 273 -6.64 14.48 3.90
C SER A 273 -7.18 13.48 2.88
N LEU A 274 -6.29 12.63 2.33
CA LEU A 274 -6.67 11.52 1.46
C LEU A 274 -6.43 10.20 2.19
N ASP A 275 -7.51 9.64 2.73
CA ASP A 275 -7.48 8.36 3.44
C ASP A 275 -8.85 7.72 3.36
N THR A 276 -8.96 6.60 2.68
CA THR A 276 -10.26 5.94 2.44
C THR A 276 -10.85 5.32 3.70
N ARG A 277 -10.09 5.22 4.79
CA ARG A 277 -10.61 4.84 6.11
C ARG A 277 -11.65 5.85 6.65
N SER A 278 -11.63 7.09 6.15
CA SER A 278 -12.64 8.10 6.47
C SER A 278 -14.06 7.72 6.03
N PHE A 279 -14.20 6.74 5.15
CA PHE A 279 -15.49 6.22 4.66
C PHE A 279 -15.90 4.89 5.29
N GLU A 280 -15.10 4.38 6.26
CA GLU A 280 -15.43 3.14 6.96
C GLU A 280 -16.36 3.42 8.14
N ASP A 281 -17.63 3.07 8.04
CA ASP A 281 -18.67 3.31 9.05
C ASP A 281 -18.35 2.74 10.45
N LEU A 282 -17.40 1.80 10.51
CA LEU A 282 -16.98 1.17 11.76
C LEU A 282 -15.89 1.97 12.51
N PHE A 283 -15.34 3.01 11.90
CA PHE A 283 -14.37 3.91 12.52
C PHE A 283 -15.05 5.20 12.97
N ASP A 284 -15.51 5.22 14.24
CA ASP A 284 -16.14 6.41 14.81
C ASP A 284 -15.12 7.55 14.87
N ASP A 285 -15.50 8.75 14.39
CA ASP A 285 -14.70 9.99 14.45
C ASP A 285 -13.26 9.86 13.89
N PHE A 286 -13.07 9.03 12.89
CA PHE A 286 -11.76 8.86 12.25
C PHE A 286 -11.31 10.17 11.60
N LYS A 287 -10.06 10.53 11.87
CA LYS A 287 -9.38 11.66 11.21
C LYS A 287 -8.01 11.19 10.72
N PRO A 288 -7.67 11.42 9.45
CA PRO A 288 -6.33 11.13 8.95
C PRO A 288 -5.25 11.87 9.75
N ILE A 289 -4.11 11.21 9.92
CA ILE A 289 -2.90 11.85 10.47
C ILE A 289 -2.27 12.69 9.36
N LEU A 290 -2.01 13.96 9.63
CA LEU A 290 -1.45 14.91 8.67
C LEU A 290 -0.18 15.56 9.22
N GLU A 291 0.76 15.89 8.32
CA GLU A 291 1.98 16.68 8.57
C GLU A 291 2.17 17.68 7.41
N GLU A 292 3.05 18.67 7.58
CA GLU A 292 3.19 19.78 6.60
C GLU A 292 4.54 19.83 5.90
N GLY A 293 5.53 19.00 6.29
CA GLY A 293 6.90 19.10 5.80
C GLY A 293 7.14 18.53 4.41
N SER A 294 6.29 17.64 3.91
CA SER A 294 6.43 16.99 2.58
C SER A 294 7.74 16.22 2.35
N ASP A 295 8.56 16.03 3.38
CA ASP A 295 9.89 15.43 3.35
C ASP A 295 9.92 14.00 3.96
N ALA A 296 11.09 13.39 4.01
CA ALA A 296 11.28 12.06 4.60
C ALA A 296 10.93 12.03 6.09
N LEU A 297 11.20 13.12 6.84
CA LEU A 297 10.87 13.25 8.24
C LEU A 297 9.35 13.24 8.45
N SER A 298 8.63 14.04 7.69
CA SER A 298 7.17 14.13 7.78
C SER A 298 6.50 12.80 7.39
N ARG A 299 7.02 12.10 6.38
CA ARG A 299 6.55 10.75 6.02
C ARG A 299 6.79 9.73 7.14
N MET A 300 7.92 9.81 7.84
CA MET A 300 8.21 8.98 9.01
C MET A 300 7.26 9.30 10.18
N ILE A 301 7.02 10.58 10.46
CA ILE A 301 6.14 11.01 11.55
C ILE A 301 4.69 10.57 11.30
N VAL A 302 4.18 10.72 10.06
CA VAL A 302 2.86 10.19 9.68
C VAL A 302 2.76 8.70 10.00
N ARG A 303 3.74 7.90 9.57
CA ARG A 303 3.74 6.44 9.80
C ARG A 303 3.79 6.11 11.30
N ALA A 304 4.63 6.79 12.06
CA ALA A 304 4.73 6.58 13.51
C ALA A 304 3.40 6.90 14.23
N LYS A 305 2.77 8.02 13.89
CA LYS A 305 1.47 8.41 14.46
C LYS A 305 0.35 7.46 14.03
N GLU A 306 0.38 6.95 12.79
CA GLU A 306 -0.58 5.94 12.32
C GLU A 306 -0.46 4.61 13.07
N ILE A 307 0.73 4.21 13.56
CA ILE A 307 0.87 3.03 14.42
C ILE A 307 0.05 3.19 15.69
N PHE A 308 0.15 4.35 16.35
CA PHE A 308 -0.63 4.64 17.57
C PHE A 308 -2.12 4.72 17.29
N GLN A 309 -2.51 5.35 16.19
CA GLN A 309 -3.91 5.42 15.77
C GLN A 309 -4.46 4.01 15.48
N SER A 310 -3.70 3.16 14.81
CA SER A 310 -4.13 1.80 14.44
C SER A 310 -4.38 0.92 15.66
N ILE A 311 -3.52 0.95 16.69
CA ILE A 311 -3.77 0.17 17.91
C ILE A 311 -5.02 0.66 18.65
N ASP A 312 -5.27 1.96 18.68
CA ASP A 312 -6.48 2.52 19.27
C ASP A 312 -7.74 2.11 18.50
N LEU A 313 -7.69 2.11 17.16
CA LEU A 313 -8.78 1.63 16.31
C LEU A 313 -9.06 0.14 16.54
N ILE A 314 -8.01 -0.69 16.60
CA ILE A 314 -8.14 -2.13 16.91
C ILE A 314 -8.82 -2.35 18.25
N LYS A 315 -8.45 -1.60 19.28
CA LYS A 315 -9.08 -1.69 20.62
C LYS A 315 -10.56 -1.32 20.59
N LYS A 316 -10.92 -0.24 19.89
CA LYS A 316 -12.33 0.17 19.70
C LYS A 316 -13.12 -0.90 18.94
N LEU A 317 -12.56 -1.47 17.87
CA LEU A 317 -13.19 -2.55 17.11
C LEU A 317 -13.36 -3.82 17.94
N LEU A 318 -12.41 -4.16 18.80
CA LEU A 318 -12.51 -5.31 19.71
C LEU A 318 -13.70 -5.14 20.69
N ILE A 319 -13.91 -3.92 21.21
CA ILE A 319 -15.07 -3.61 22.06
C ILE A 319 -16.40 -3.74 21.27
N LYS A 320 -16.44 -3.25 20.03
CA LYS A 320 -17.62 -3.42 19.15
C LYS A 320 -17.92 -4.90 18.88
N LEU A 321 -16.88 -5.70 18.65
CA LEU A 321 -17.02 -7.14 18.42
C LEU A 321 -17.58 -7.87 19.64
N GLN A 322 -17.19 -7.49 20.85
CA GLN A 322 -17.69 -8.10 22.10
C GLN A 322 -19.19 -7.91 22.29
N LYS A 323 -19.76 -6.81 21.79
CA LYS A 323 -21.19 -6.51 21.90
C LYS A 323 -22.07 -7.27 20.89
N ASN A 324 -21.46 -7.89 19.86
CA ASN A 324 -22.19 -8.49 18.73
C ASN A 324 -21.66 -9.91 18.41
N ILE A 325 -21.71 -10.81 19.40
CA ILE A 325 -21.06 -12.14 19.35
C ILE A 325 -21.84 -13.19 18.51
N ASP A 326 -23.14 -13.03 18.30
CA ASP A 326 -24.02 -14.11 17.84
C ASP A 326 -24.14 -14.35 16.33
N GLU A 327 -23.36 -13.66 15.49
CA GLU A 327 -23.40 -13.92 14.06
C GLU A 327 -22.60 -15.16 13.64
N LYS A 328 -23.30 -16.16 13.08
CA LYS A 328 -22.65 -17.33 12.45
C LYS A 328 -22.10 -16.95 11.08
N ASN A 329 -20.87 -17.37 10.79
CA ASN A 329 -20.33 -17.30 9.43
C ASN A 329 -21.22 -18.14 8.49
N LYS A 330 -21.68 -17.52 7.40
CA LYS A 330 -22.41 -18.23 6.35
C LYS A 330 -21.40 -18.86 5.39
N ASN A 331 -21.58 -20.12 5.06
CA ASN A 331 -20.88 -20.71 3.92
C ASN A 331 -21.42 -20.06 2.64
N ILE A 332 -20.53 -19.49 1.84
CA ILE A 332 -20.87 -18.82 0.59
C ILE A 332 -20.47 -19.75 -0.54
N SER A 333 -21.46 -20.11 -1.37
CA SER A 333 -21.26 -20.71 -2.69
C SER A 333 -21.46 -19.64 -3.74
N ILE A 334 -20.63 -19.65 -4.76
CA ILE A 334 -20.75 -18.78 -5.93
C ILE A 334 -20.94 -19.70 -7.12
N ASP A 335 -22.13 -19.63 -7.73
CA ASP A 335 -22.51 -20.50 -8.84
C ASP A 335 -21.96 -19.98 -10.18
N ASP A 336 -21.63 -20.90 -11.08
CA ASP A 336 -21.20 -20.58 -12.44
C ASP A 336 -22.43 -20.45 -13.35
N ASP A 337 -23.13 -19.31 -13.26
CA ASP A 337 -24.36 -18.99 -13.98
C ASP A 337 -24.13 -18.35 -15.36
N GLN A 338 -22.88 -18.25 -15.80
CA GLN A 338 -22.45 -17.63 -17.07
C GLN A 338 -22.88 -16.16 -17.25
N GLN A 339 -23.36 -15.50 -16.20
CA GLN A 339 -23.71 -14.08 -16.27
C GLN A 339 -22.45 -13.20 -16.26
N LYS A 340 -22.49 -12.13 -17.03
CA LYS A 340 -21.44 -11.10 -17.02
C LYS A 340 -21.69 -10.14 -15.86
N ARG A 341 -20.63 -9.89 -15.07
CA ARG A 341 -20.64 -8.95 -13.96
C ARG A 341 -19.39 -8.11 -14.01
N ASN A 342 -19.45 -6.91 -13.48
CA ASN A 342 -18.26 -6.12 -13.17
C ASN A 342 -18.42 -5.49 -11.79
N ALA A 343 -17.29 -5.21 -11.16
CA ALA A 343 -17.30 -4.52 -9.89
C ALA A 343 -15.97 -3.79 -9.64
N ILE A 344 -16.08 -2.78 -8.79
CA ILE A 344 -14.95 -2.02 -8.27
C ILE A 344 -14.98 -2.10 -6.76
N ALA A 345 -13.82 -2.27 -6.17
CA ALA A 345 -13.65 -2.09 -4.74
C ALA A 345 -12.27 -1.53 -4.40
N LEU A 346 -12.16 -1.04 -3.19
CA LEU A 346 -10.95 -0.43 -2.68
C LEU A 346 -10.72 -0.76 -1.22
N THR A 347 -9.45 -0.67 -0.79
CA THR A 347 -9.03 -0.82 0.61
C THR A 347 -7.79 0.03 0.85
N GLU A 348 -7.78 0.74 1.97
CA GLU A 348 -6.61 1.52 2.40
C GLU A 348 -5.53 0.60 2.94
N SER A 349 -4.45 0.42 2.19
CA SER A 349 -3.25 -0.29 2.64
C SER A 349 -2.32 0.66 3.44
N PRO A 350 -1.24 0.14 4.05
CA PRO A 350 -0.28 0.98 4.76
C PRO A 350 0.40 2.07 3.91
N SER A 351 0.50 1.88 2.60
CA SER A 351 1.17 2.86 1.71
C SER A 351 0.21 3.64 0.82
N GLY A 352 -1.10 3.40 0.95
CA GLY A 352 -2.17 4.09 0.21
C GLY A 352 -3.26 3.13 -0.26
N THR A 353 -4.17 3.62 -1.07
CA THR A 353 -5.36 2.88 -1.48
C THR A 353 -5.05 1.88 -2.60
N ILE A 354 -5.47 0.64 -2.41
CA ILE A 354 -5.49 -0.41 -3.43
C ILE A 354 -6.87 -0.42 -4.07
N TYR A 355 -6.93 -0.40 -5.40
CA TYR A 355 -8.17 -0.48 -6.17
C TYR A 355 -8.18 -1.72 -7.03
N TYR A 356 -9.30 -2.43 -7.05
CA TYR A 356 -9.59 -3.52 -7.97
C TYR A 356 -10.76 -3.17 -8.87
N TYR A 357 -10.57 -3.32 -10.17
CA TYR A 357 -11.64 -3.42 -11.16
C TYR A 357 -11.63 -4.84 -11.71
N ILE A 358 -12.77 -5.53 -11.65
CA ILE A 358 -12.89 -6.95 -12.04
C ILE A 358 -14.10 -7.12 -12.95
N GLU A 359 -13.93 -7.88 -14.04
CA GLU A 359 -15.01 -8.37 -14.89
C GLU A 359 -15.07 -9.90 -14.76
N LEU A 360 -16.26 -10.43 -14.68
CA LEU A 360 -16.53 -11.85 -14.46
C LEU A 360 -17.48 -12.38 -15.52
N VAL A 361 -17.32 -13.66 -15.88
CA VAL A 361 -18.31 -14.47 -16.59
C VAL A 361 -18.59 -15.68 -15.70
N GLY A 362 -19.80 -15.78 -15.16
CA GLY A 362 -20.11 -16.73 -14.10
C GLY A 362 -19.21 -16.49 -12.89
N ASN A 363 -18.55 -17.54 -12.42
CA ASN A 363 -17.61 -17.49 -11.30
C ASN A 363 -16.13 -17.31 -11.72
N LYS A 364 -15.87 -17.02 -13.04
CA LYS A 364 -14.51 -16.91 -13.58
C LYS A 364 -14.15 -15.46 -13.86
N ILE A 365 -12.88 -15.13 -13.65
CA ILE A 365 -12.32 -13.81 -13.96
C ILE A 365 -12.09 -13.69 -15.46
N ASP A 366 -12.77 -12.74 -16.10
CA ASP A 366 -12.59 -12.41 -17.52
C ASP A 366 -11.56 -11.30 -17.72
N TYR A 367 -11.59 -10.31 -16.83
CA TYR A 367 -10.63 -9.21 -16.80
C TYR A 367 -10.40 -8.73 -15.37
N VAL A 368 -9.17 -8.31 -15.08
CA VAL A 368 -8.83 -7.67 -13.81
C VAL A 368 -7.79 -6.56 -14.03
N TYR A 369 -7.99 -5.44 -13.38
CA TYR A 369 -7.02 -4.36 -13.27
C TYR A 369 -6.84 -3.97 -11.81
N VAL A 370 -5.59 -3.86 -11.37
CA VAL A 370 -5.24 -3.49 -10.00
C VAL A 370 -4.44 -2.18 -10.03
N ALA A 371 -4.96 -1.12 -9.43
CA ALA A 371 -4.17 0.07 -9.16
C ALA A 371 -3.61 0.00 -7.75
N THR A 372 -2.29 -0.02 -7.64
CA THR A 372 -1.56 -0.15 -6.37
C THR A 372 -0.91 1.16 -5.98
N PRO A 373 -0.79 1.48 -4.68
CA PRO A 373 -0.16 2.72 -4.25
C PRO A 373 1.31 2.80 -4.66
N SER A 374 2.04 1.68 -4.63
CA SER A 374 3.47 1.65 -4.99
C SER A 374 3.72 2.03 -6.45
N PHE A 375 2.78 1.75 -7.37
CA PHE A 375 2.87 2.16 -8.77
C PHE A 375 3.01 3.68 -8.92
N PHE A 376 2.22 4.45 -8.17
CA PHE A 376 2.25 5.90 -8.18
C PHE A 376 3.43 6.44 -7.37
N LEU A 377 3.74 5.81 -6.22
CA LEU A 377 4.85 6.20 -5.36
C LEU A 377 6.21 6.06 -6.03
N VAL A 378 6.41 5.08 -6.92
CA VAL A 378 7.66 4.94 -7.68
C VAL A 378 7.91 6.18 -8.56
N LYS A 379 6.90 6.75 -9.19
CA LYS A 379 7.03 7.98 -9.99
C LYS A 379 7.25 9.22 -9.13
N ALA A 380 6.55 9.33 -8.01
CA ALA A 380 6.80 10.38 -7.04
C ALA A 380 8.24 10.30 -6.46
N MET A 381 8.75 9.08 -6.25
CA MET A 381 10.11 8.83 -5.79
C MET A 381 11.17 9.27 -6.82
N GLU A 382 10.98 8.97 -8.12
CA GLU A 382 11.86 9.49 -9.18
C GLU A 382 11.96 11.00 -9.10
N LYS A 383 10.85 11.68 -8.93
CA LYS A 383 10.79 13.14 -8.82
C LYS A 383 11.47 13.68 -7.56
N ALA A 384 11.20 13.05 -6.42
CA ALA A 384 11.76 13.45 -5.13
C ALA A 384 13.29 13.30 -5.04
N LEU A 385 13.86 12.42 -5.87
CA LEU A 385 15.32 12.22 -5.96
C LEU A 385 16.02 13.31 -6.78
N ILE A 386 15.32 13.98 -7.67
CA ILE A 386 15.93 15.02 -8.52
C ILE A 386 16.38 16.21 -7.66
N GLY A 387 17.63 16.64 -7.83
CA GLY A 387 18.24 17.74 -7.08
C GLY A 387 18.86 17.32 -5.75
N GLN A 388 18.58 16.11 -5.25
CA GLN A 388 19.22 15.57 -4.06
C GLN A 388 20.69 15.23 -4.32
N ILE A 389 21.50 15.17 -3.27
CA ILE A 389 22.85 14.62 -3.34
C ILE A 389 22.79 13.11 -3.25
N PHE A 390 23.78 12.42 -3.82
CA PHE A 390 23.76 10.95 -3.90
C PHE A 390 23.73 10.26 -2.52
N THR A 391 24.29 10.89 -1.48
CA THR A 391 24.23 10.36 -0.11
C THR A 391 22.82 10.30 0.47
N ASP A 392 21.88 11.13 -0.03
CA ASP A 392 20.50 11.19 0.44
C ASP A 392 19.59 10.19 -0.28
N PHE A 393 20.12 9.51 -1.30
CA PHE A 393 19.38 8.59 -2.15
C PHE A 393 18.65 7.50 -1.34
N THR A 394 19.39 6.79 -0.47
CA THR A 394 18.84 5.60 0.20
C THR A 394 17.70 5.95 1.15
N PHE A 395 17.85 6.98 1.98
CA PHE A 395 16.76 7.34 2.91
C PHE A 395 15.63 8.12 2.25
N THR A 396 15.88 8.82 1.13
CA THR A 396 14.78 9.30 0.29
C THR A 396 13.93 8.14 -0.19
N VAL A 397 14.53 7.12 -0.81
CA VAL A 397 13.84 5.93 -1.32
C VAL A 397 13.05 5.21 -0.22
N GLU A 398 13.71 4.88 0.89
CA GLU A 398 13.09 4.13 1.99
C GLU A 398 11.93 4.89 2.66
N SER A 399 11.97 6.23 2.69
CA SER A 399 10.92 7.04 3.31
C SER A 399 9.54 6.89 2.63
N PHE A 400 9.51 6.54 1.33
CA PHE A 400 8.27 6.33 0.60
C PHE A 400 7.53 5.07 1.05
N GLY A 401 8.25 4.03 1.49
CA GLY A 401 7.65 2.74 1.83
C GLY A 401 6.91 2.12 0.64
N ALA A 402 7.41 2.36 -0.56
CA ALA A 402 6.95 1.71 -1.77
C ALA A 402 7.59 0.32 -1.89
N PHE A 403 6.82 -0.65 -2.38
CA PHE A 403 7.30 -2.00 -2.66
C PHE A 403 7.27 -2.23 -4.17
N PHE A 404 8.44 -2.55 -4.75
CA PHE A 404 8.54 -2.72 -6.20
C PHE A 404 7.75 -3.93 -6.70
N SER A 405 7.58 -4.96 -5.87
CA SER A 405 6.70 -6.09 -6.16
C SER A 405 5.22 -5.68 -6.25
N ASP A 406 4.78 -4.70 -5.46
CA ASP A 406 3.44 -4.12 -5.53
C ASP A 406 3.27 -3.23 -6.76
N ALA A 407 4.28 -2.47 -7.12
CA ALA A 407 4.26 -1.60 -8.29
C ALA A 407 4.25 -2.39 -9.62
N ALA A 408 4.92 -3.54 -9.66
CA ALA A 408 5.10 -4.35 -10.88
C ALA A 408 4.04 -5.45 -11.08
N LYS A 409 3.31 -5.85 -10.03
CA LYS A 409 2.21 -6.84 -9.95
C LYS A 409 2.50 -8.26 -10.43
#